data_e2543fd0866914b8482403cb2e382145
#
_entry.id   e2543fd0866914b8482403cb2e382145
#
_cell.length_a   1.000
_cell.length_b   1.000
_cell.length_c   1.000
_cell.angle_alpha   90.00
_cell.angle_beta   90.00
_cell.angle_gamma   90.00
#
_symmetry.space_group_name_H-M   'P 1'
#
loop_
_entity.id
_entity.type
_entity.pdbx_description
1 polymer ?
#
loop_
_entity_poly.entity_id
_entity_poly.type
_entity_poly.pdbx_seq_one_letter_code
_entity_poly.pdbx_strand_id
1 'polypeptide(L)'
;IRLIQEVLTEAALEGWSFDEIVKRLVSPDMTAKRARLIARTETVNAANAGSMANLKAAGATKKIWIAARDNRTRPHHREVNQTVIGIDELFKVGDSFMSHPGSKEGSAAEVCNCRCAVAGVV
;
A
#
# COMPACT_ATOMS: atom_id res chain seq x y z
N ILE A 1 10.48 -23.17 0.99
CA ILE A 1 9.89 -21.85 1.34
C ILE A 1 9.77 -21.04 0.08
N ARG A 2 8.56 -20.59 -0.20
CA ARG A 2 8.30 -19.75 -1.35
C ARG A 2 8.60 -18.29 -1.00
N LEU A 3 9.19 -17.57 -1.94
CA LEU A 3 9.40 -16.13 -1.76
C LEU A 3 8.05 -15.41 -1.82
N ILE A 4 7.92 -14.34 -1.05
CA ILE A 4 6.69 -13.53 -1.00
C ILE A 4 6.30 -13.04 -2.40
N GLN A 5 7.26 -12.58 -3.19
CA GLN A 5 7.01 -12.09 -4.54
C GLN A 5 6.46 -13.19 -5.47
N GLU A 6 6.91 -14.43 -5.31
CA GLU A 6 6.37 -15.57 -6.08
C GLU A 6 4.91 -15.81 -5.75
N VAL A 7 4.55 -15.78 -4.45
CA VAL A 7 3.18 -15.96 -4.00
C VAL A 7 2.29 -14.85 -4.55
N LEU A 8 2.73 -13.61 -4.48
CA LEU A 8 1.96 -12.46 -4.97
C LEU A 8 1.79 -12.50 -6.48
N THR A 9 2.82 -12.92 -7.22
CA THR A 9 2.75 -13.07 -8.67
C THR A 9 1.72 -14.14 -9.06
N GLU A 10 1.75 -15.30 -8.40
CA GLU A 10 0.75 -16.34 -8.64
C GLU A 10 -0.66 -15.88 -8.26
N ALA A 11 -0.79 -15.13 -7.16
CA ALA A 11 -2.07 -14.59 -6.73
C ALA A 11 -2.68 -13.69 -7.80
N ALA A 12 -1.87 -12.85 -8.43
CA ALA A 12 -2.32 -11.97 -9.51
C ALA A 12 -2.75 -12.76 -10.74
N LEU A 13 -1.99 -13.80 -11.12
CA LEU A 13 -2.30 -14.64 -12.27
C LEU A 13 -3.52 -15.53 -12.05
N GLU A 14 -3.68 -16.08 -10.84
CA GLU A 14 -4.74 -17.02 -10.50
C GLU A 14 -5.98 -16.35 -9.91
N GLY A 15 -5.92 -15.06 -9.60
CA GLY A 15 -7.03 -14.33 -9.01
C GLY A 15 -7.32 -14.73 -7.56
N TRP A 16 -6.31 -15.03 -6.77
CA TRP A 16 -6.48 -15.44 -5.37
C TRP A 16 -7.02 -14.30 -4.52
N SER A 17 -7.90 -14.63 -3.56
CA SER A 17 -8.37 -13.71 -2.55
C SER A 17 -7.26 -13.40 -1.54
N PHE A 18 -7.46 -12.34 -0.74
CA PHE A 18 -6.54 -12.00 0.35
C PHE A 18 -6.34 -13.19 1.30
N ASP A 19 -7.43 -13.87 1.67
CA ASP A 19 -7.36 -15.02 2.58
C ASP A 19 -6.56 -16.17 1.98
N GLU A 20 -6.67 -16.41 0.68
CA GLU A 20 -5.88 -17.43 -0.02
C GLU A 20 -4.40 -17.07 -0.05
N ILE A 21 -4.07 -15.79 -0.26
CA ILE A 21 -2.69 -15.30 -0.19
C ILE A 21 -2.10 -15.55 1.19
N VAL A 22 -2.85 -15.22 2.25
CA VAL A 22 -2.41 -15.45 3.63
C VAL A 22 -2.15 -16.93 3.88
N LYS A 23 -3.06 -17.81 3.44
CA LYS A 23 -2.88 -19.27 3.58
C LYS A 23 -1.59 -19.77 2.93
N ARG A 24 -1.25 -19.24 1.75
CA ARG A 24 -0.04 -19.65 1.02
C ARG A 24 1.24 -19.13 1.66
N LEU A 25 1.15 -18.05 2.45
CA LEU A 25 2.30 -17.49 3.16
C LEU A 25 2.55 -18.16 4.52
N VAL A 26 1.51 -18.73 5.13
CA VAL A 26 1.67 -19.40 6.44
C VAL A 26 2.54 -20.65 6.28
N SER A 27 3.51 -20.78 7.16
CA SER A 27 4.45 -21.91 7.20
C SER A 27 4.92 -22.11 8.64
N PRO A 28 5.71 -23.18 8.94
CA PRO A 28 6.30 -23.31 10.27
C PRO A 28 7.14 -22.12 10.70
N ASP A 29 7.69 -21.38 9.75
CA ASP A 29 8.53 -20.20 9.99
C ASP A 29 7.75 -18.88 9.97
N MET A 30 6.46 -18.92 9.65
CA MET A 30 5.63 -17.72 9.50
C MET A 30 4.25 -17.93 10.07
N THR A 31 3.92 -17.18 11.13
CA THR A 31 2.59 -17.23 11.76
C THR A 31 1.53 -16.59 10.84
N ALA A 32 0.26 -16.92 11.09
CA ALA A 32 -0.86 -16.32 10.37
C ALA A 32 -0.89 -14.79 10.55
N LYS A 33 -0.58 -14.29 11.76
CA LYS A 33 -0.54 -12.85 12.04
C LYS A 33 0.51 -12.15 11.18
N ARG A 34 1.71 -12.72 11.11
CA ARG A 34 2.79 -12.15 10.30
C ARG A 34 2.47 -12.25 8.81
N ALA A 35 1.89 -13.36 8.36
CA ALA A 35 1.48 -13.54 6.98
C ALA A 35 0.45 -12.48 6.56
N ARG A 36 -0.52 -12.16 7.44
CA ARG A 36 -1.51 -11.10 7.18
C ARG A 36 -0.87 -9.73 7.08
N LEU A 37 0.07 -9.43 7.98
CA LEU A 37 0.79 -8.15 7.95
C LEU A 37 1.55 -7.98 6.62
N ILE A 38 2.29 -9.00 6.22
CA ILE A 38 3.08 -8.97 4.98
C ILE A 38 2.15 -8.85 3.76
N ALA A 39 1.10 -9.68 3.70
CA ALA A 39 0.16 -9.68 2.59
C ALA A 39 -0.49 -8.30 2.44
N ARG A 40 -0.94 -7.69 3.54
CA ARG A 40 -1.57 -6.37 3.50
C ARG A 40 -0.58 -5.28 3.06
N THR A 41 0.61 -5.29 3.64
CA THR A 41 1.64 -4.30 3.32
C THR A 41 1.99 -4.34 1.83
N GLU A 42 2.24 -5.53 1.30
CA GLU A 42 2.62 -5.70 -0.11
C GLU A 42 1.45 -5.44 -1.07
N THR A 43 0.23 -5.87 -0.72
CA THR A 43 -0.93 -5.63 -1.58
C THR A 43 -1.31 -4.15 -1.64
N VAL A 44 -1.21 -3.42 -0.53
CA VAL A 44 -1.46 -1.98 -0.52
C VAL A 44 -0.43 -1.24 -1.38
N ASN A 45 0.85 -1.58 -1.22
CA ASN A 45 1.90 -1.00 -2.05
C ASN A 45 1.64 -1.27 -3.54
N ALA A 46 1.36 -2.52 -3.91
CA ALA A 46 1.11 -2.90 -5.30
C ALA A 46 -0.13 -2.18 -5.87
N ALA A 47 -1.22 -2.13 -5.12
CA ALA A 47 -2.45 -1.46 -5.55
C ALA A 47 -2.23 0.04 -5.78
N ASN A 48 -1.55 0.72 -4.85
CA ASN A 48 -1.30 2.15 -4.98
C ASN A 48 -0.24 2.46 -6.05
N ALA A 49 0.76 1.60 -6.22
CA ALA A 49 1.72 1.74 -7.33
C ALA A 49 1.01 1.60 -8.68
N GLY A 50 0.07 0.64 -8.79
CA GLY A 50 -0.75 0.47 -9.99
C GLY A 50 -1.63 1.69 -10.25
N SER A 51 -2.26 2.24 -9.21
CA SER A 51 -3.05 3.47 -9.31
C SER A 51 -2.19 4.64 -9.81
N MET A 52 -0.99 4.79 -9.27
CA MET A 52 -0.06 5.84 -9.70
C MET A 52 0.29 5.71 -11.18
N ALA A 53 0.58 4.48 -11.64
CA ALA A 53 0.89 4.24 -13.05
C ALA A 53 -0.30 4.60 -13.94
N ASN A 54 -1.52 4.23 -13.54
CA ASN A 54 -2.74 4.55 -14.28
C ASN A 54 -3.01 6.06 -14.31
N LEU A 55 -2.79 6.76 -13.19
CA LEU A 55 -2.97 8.21 -13.12
C LEU A 55 -2.02 8.93 -14.07
N LYS A 56 -0.76 8.53 -14.09
CA LYS A 56 0.24 9.10 -15.01
C LYS A 56 -0.11 8.83 -16.46
N ALA A 57 -0.53 7.60 -16.78
CA ALA A 57 -0.94 7.23 -18.13
C ALA A 57 -2.18 8.01 -18.59
N ALA A 58 -3.09 8.34 -17.67
CA ALA A 58 -4.28 9.14 -17.97
C ALA A 58 -4.01 10.65 -18.03
N GLY A 59 -2.79 11.09 -17.78
CA GLY A 59 -2.41 12.50 -17.83
C GLY A 59 -2.78 13.29 -16.59
N ALA A 60 -3.03 12.65 -15.47
CA ALA A 60 -3.31 13.33 -14.21
C ALA A 60 -2.11 14.19 -13.77
N THR A 61 -2.39 15.39 -13.27
CA THR A 61 -1.35 16.33 -12.83
C THR A 61 -1.24 16.42 -11.32
N LYS A 62 -2.27 15.98 -10.59
CA LYS A 62 -2.34 16.04 -9.13
C LYS A 62 -2.85 14.73 -8.56
N LYS A 63 -2.47 14.46 -7.32
CA LYS A 63 -2.90 13.28 -6.55
C LYS A 63 -3.29 13.68 -5.14
N ILE A 64 -4.14 12.85 -4.52
CA ILE A 64 -4.63 13.06 -3.16
C ILE A 64 -4.45 11.79 -2.34
N TRP A 65 -4.05 11.93 -1.07
CA TRP A 65 -3.98 10.84 -0.11
C TRP A 65 -5.34 10.63 0.53
N ILE A 66 -5.83 9.40 0.54
CA ILE A 66 -7.10 9.03 1.18
C ILE A 66 -6.80 8.02 2.29
N ALA A 67 -6.96 8.45 3.54
CA ALA A 67 -6.73 7.58 4.70
C ALA A 67 -8.00 6.79 5.03
N ALA A 68 -7.82 5.58 5.56
CA ALA A 68 -8.92 4.82 6.15
C ALA A 68 -9.46 5.60 7.37
N ARG A 69 -10.78 5.75 7.44
CA ARG A 69 -11.43 6.54 8.50
C ARG A 69 -11.88 5.63 9.64
N ASP A 70 -10.92 5.08 10.38
CA ASP A 70 -11.22 4.29 11.56
C ASP A 70 -10.20 4.56 12.67
N ASN A 71 -10.40 3.92 13.84
CA ASN A 71 -9.52 4.14 14.99
C ASN A 71 -8.16 3.47 14.86
N ARG A 72 -7.92 2.70 13.79
CA ARG A 72 -6.61 2.07 13.51
C ARG A 72 -5.73 2.94 12.64
N THR A 73 -6.27 4.02 12.07
CA THR A 73 -5.49 4.92 11.22
C THR A 73 -4.46 5.66 12.06
N ARG A 74 -3.20 5.61 11.64
CA ARG A 74 -2.11 6.28 12.35
C ARG A 74 -2.27 7.80 12.33
N PRO A 75 -1.82 8.52 13.40
CA PRO A 75 -1.91 9.98 13.43
C PRO A 75 -1.30 10.67 12.20
N HIS A 76 -0.12 10.23 11.75
CA HIS A 76 0.53 10.79 10.56
C HIS A 76 -0.32 10.60 9.31
N HIS A 77 -1.02 9.46 9.19
CA HIS A 77 -1.89 9.18 8.05
C HIS A 77 -3.17 10.03 8.10
N ARG A 78 -3.69 10.32 9.30
CA ARG A 78 -4.83 11.24 9.45
C ARG A 78 -4.44 12.66 9.07
N GLU A 79 -3.24 13.09 9.43
CA GLU A 79 -2.76 14.43 9.10
C GLU A 79 -2.59 14.63 7.60
N VAL A 80 -2.10 13.62 6.89
CA VAL A 80 -1.89 13.70 5.44
C VAL A 80 -3.18 13.46 4.65
N ASN A 81 -4.23 12.95 5.29
CA ASN A 81 -5.52 12.68 4.63
C ASN A 81 -6.03 13.92 3.89
N GLN A 82 -6.46 13.72 2.65
CA GLN A 82 -6.97 14.75 1.75
C GLN A 82 -5.93 15.80 1.31
N THR A 83 -4.66 15.56 1.56
CA THR A 83 -3.58 16.41 1.04
C THR A 83 -3.46 16.20 -0.47
N VAL A 84 -3.49 17.29 -1.22
CA VAL A 84 -3.34 17.29 -2.67
C VAL A 84 -1.96 17.82 -3.02
N ILE A 85 -1.23 17.08 -3.83
CA ILE A 85 0.10 17.49 -4.32
C ILE A 85 0.21 17.18 -5.82
N GLY A 86 1.29 17.62 -6.45
CA GLY A 86 1.58 17.28 -7.84
C GLY A 86 1.85 15.79 -8.00
N ILE A 87 1.58 15.25 -9.19
CA ILE A 87 1.69 13.81 -9.45
C ILE A 87 3.10 13.27 -9.21
N ASP A 88 4.12 14.08 -9.42
CA ASP A 88 5.53 13.69 -9.24
C ASP A 88 6.12 14.14 -7.90
N GLU A 89 5.32 14.80 -7.06
CA GLU A 89 5.74 15.20 -5.72
C GLU A 89 5.57 14.06 -4.73
N LEU A 90 6.23 14.17 -3.56
CA LEU A 90 6.14 13.19 -2.49
C LEU A 90 5.26 13.72 -1.36
N PHE A 91 4.41 12.86 -0.80
CA PHE A 91 3.67 13.17 0.41
C PHE A 91 4.63 13.12 1.61
N LYS A 92 4.54 14.12 2.47
CA LYS A 92 5.25 14.08 3.75
C LYS A 92 4.36 13.39 4.78
N VAL A 93 4.77 12.22 5.25
CA VAL A 93 4.04 11.38 6.21
C VAL A 93 4.93 11.18 7.42
N GLY A 94 4.69 11.93 8.50
CA GLY A 94 5.63 11.98 9.61
C GLY A 94 6.97 12.51 9.11
N ASP A 95 8.03 11.74 9.32
CA ASP A 95 9.38 12.08 8.85
C ASP A 95 9.72 11.44 7.50
N SER A 96 8.78 10.69 6.92
CA SER A 96 8.98 10.00 5.64
C SER A 96 8.42 10.80 4.47
N PHE A 97 9.01 10.59 3.28
CA PHE A 97 8.49 11.12 2.03
C PHE A 97 8.10 9.96 1.12
N MET A 98 6.84 9.91 0.72
CA MET A 98 6.25 8.76 0.02
C MET A 98 5.49 9.21 -1.22
N SER A 99 5.71 8.51 -2.33
CA SER A 99 5.00 8.81 -3.58
C SER A 99 3.53 8.41 -3.53
N HIS A 100 3.19 7.39 -2.72
CA HIS A 100 1.83 6.91 -2.51
C HIS A 100 1.76 6.12 -1.20
N PRO A 101 0.55 5.85 -0.70
CA PRO A 101 0.41 4.98 0.48
C PRO A 101 1.05 3.61 0.25
N GLY A 102 1.78 3.13 1.23
CA GLY A 102 2.48 1.85 1.15
C GLY A 102 3.77 1.87 0.35
N SER A 103 4.20 3.02 -0.13
CA SER A 103 5.47 3.16 -0.87
C SER A 103 6.65 2.73 -0.01
N LYS A 104 7.57 1.97 -0.58
CA LYS A 104 8.77 1.50 0.13
C LYS A 104 9.78 2.60 0.44
N GLU A 105 9.55 3.80 -0.05
CA GLU A 105 10.32 5.00 0.31
C GLU A 105 10.08 5.41 1.76
N GLY A 106 8.93 5.04 2.34
CA GLY A 106 8.59 5.36 3.71
C GLY A 106 9.25 4.40 4.71
N SER A 107 9.32 4.84 5.98
CA SER A 107 9.78 3.96 7.05
C SER A 107 8.76 2.86 7.33
N ALA A 108 9.20 1.78 8.00
CA ALA A 108 8.30 0.69 8.36
C ALA A 108 7.11 1.18 9.19
N ALA A 109 7.30 2.19 10.04
CA ALA A 109 6.23 2.77 10.84
C ALA A 109 5.10 3.35 9.98
N GLU A 110 5.42 3.86 8.78
CA GLU A 110 4.43 4.46 7.89
C GLU A 110 3.93 3.48 6.81
N VAL A 111 4.69 2.44 6.50
CA VAL A 111 4.41 1.51 5.39
C VAL A 111 3.69 0.25 5.85
N CYS A 112 4.16 -0.37 6.95
CA CYS A 112 3.63 -1.66 7.39
C CYS A 112 2.15 -1.57 7.79
N ASN A 113 1.34 -2.47 7.23
CA ASN A 113 -0.09 -2.57 7.51
C ASN A 113 -0.87 -1.28 7.22
N CYS A 114 -0.41 -0.47 6.28
CA CYS A 114 -1.11 0.73 5.82
C CYS A 114 -2.38 0.34 5.07
N ARG A 115 -3.46 1.13 5.24
CA ARG A 115 -4.75 0.90 4.58
C ARG A 115 -5.24 2.14 3.83
N CYS A 116 -4.33 3.05 3.51
CA CYS A 116 -4.65 4.25 2.78
C CYS A 116 -4.62 4.00 1.26
N ALA A 117 -5.15 4.94 0.50
CA ALA A 117 -5.17 4.88 -0.96
C ALA A 117 -4.76 6.22 -1.56
N VAL A 118 -4.32 6.20 -2.81
CA VAL A 118 -4.07 7.40 -3.60
C VAL A 118 -5.10 7.49 -4.71
N ALA A 119 -5.56 8.71 -5.00
CA ALA A 119 -6.48 8.96 -6.11
C ALA A 119 -6.01 10.18 -6.92
N GLY A 120 -6.54 10.32 -8.13
CA GLY A 120 -6.29 11.48 -8.96
C GLY A 120 -7.23 12.64 -8.60
N VAL A 121 -6.77 13.85 -8.86
CA VAL A 121 -7.58 15.06 -8.68
C VAL A 121 -7.77 15.72 -10.05
N VAL A 122 -9.01 15.99 -10.35
CA VAL A 122 -9.39 16.63 -11.61
C VAL A 122 -9.19 18.14 -11.52
#